data_c9721bcee87a1ad4a99ecb29f5a8e914
#
_entry.id   c9721bcee87a1ad4a99ecb29f5a8e914
#
_cell.length_a   1.000
_cell.length_b   1.000
_cell.length_c   1.000
_cell.angle_alpha   90.00
_cell.angle_beta   90.00
_cell.angle_gamma   90.00
#
_symmetry.space_group_name_H-M   'P 1'
#
loop_
_entity.id
_entity.type
_entity.pdbx_description
1 polymer ?
#
loop_
_entity_poly.entity_id
_entity_poly.type
_entity_poly.pdbx_seq_one_letter_code
_entity_poly.pdbx_strand_id
1 'polypeptide(L)'
;KIWLYSDTDSVKIINKEKHEKYFNAYNNRMIKKLKLMCKHYEIPFEDVAPCTIKGESKIIGLWDYEYTCDFKTLGAKRYIVKRGDKYKITIAGLNKETTMNYMIKTNKDIFNFFQDGMYIPATYKIGDEIFVGTGKNTHTYIDEQRDGVITDYLGVKYEYHVETCVHMEESDYTLSLASEFVDLLLHIKRKEYN
;
A
#
# COMPACT_ATOMS: atom_id res chain seq x y z
N LYS A 1 7.68 21.75 4.38
CA LYS A 1 7.64 20.44 3.67
C LYS A 1 6.22 20.22 3.15
N ILE A 2 6.08 19.80 1.90
CA ILE A 2 4.81 19.58 1.23
C ILE A 2 4.48 18.08 1.22
N TRP A 3 5.50 17.29 0.98
CA TRP A 3 5.45 15.85 0.87
C TRP A 3 5.45 15.19 2.24
N LEU A 4 4.52 14.25 2.45
CA LEU A 4 4.38 13.49 3.69
C LEU A 4 4.78 12.03 3.50
N TYR A 5 4.34 11.42 2.39
CA TYR A 5 4.51 10.00 2.16
C TYR A 5 4.39 9.68 0.68
N SER A 6 5.11 8.68 0.21
CA SER A 6 4.91 8.08 -1.12
C SER A 6 5.05 6.57 -1.05
N ASP A 7 4.32 5.89 -1.91
CA ASP A 7 4.41 4.44 -2.10
C ASP A 7 4.14 4.16 -3.58
N THR A 8 5.16 3.60 -4.25
CA THR A 8 5.13 3.19 -5.66
C THR A 8 4.68 4.32 -6.60
N ASP A 9 3.38 4.48 -6.80
CA ASP A 9 2.73 5.39 -7.75
C ASP A 9 1.82 6.43 -7.09
N SER A 10 1.84 6.52 -5.76
CA SER A 10 1.02 7.47 -5.01
C SER A 10 1.85 8.38 -4.10
N VAL A 11 1.34 9.59 -3.88
CA VAL A 11 1.95 10.56 -2.97
C VAL A 11 0.90 11.20 -2.07
N LYS A 12 1.23 11.40 -0.80
CA LYS A 12 0.44 12.17 0.16
C LYS A 12 1.10 13.51 0.40
N ILE A 13 0.39 14.58 0.10
CA ILE A 13 0.87 15.96 0.25
C ILE A 13 -0.10 16.80 1.06
N ILE A 14 0.40 17.87 1.65
CA ILE A 14 -0.41 18.89 2.31
C ILE A 14 -0.64 20.10 1.40
N ASN A 15 -1.78 20.78 1.59
CA ASN A 15 -2.11 22.01 0.86
C ASN A 15 -2.06 21.83 -0.68
N LYS A 16 -2.72 20.80 -1.19
CA LYS A 16 -2.78 20.46 -2.63
C LYS A 16 -3.04 21.69 -3.50
N GLU A 17 -3.96 22.57 -3.07
CA GLU A 17 -4.42 23.75 -3.81
C GLU A 17 -3.26 24.70 -4.14
N LYS A 18 -2.28 24.82 -3.24
CA LYS A 18 -1.08 25.64 -3.46
C LYS A 18 -0.12 25.08 -4.52
N HIS A 19 -0.30 23.80 -4.86
CA HIS A 19 0.63 23.07 -5.74
C HIS A 19 -0.03 22.57 -7.03
N GLU A 20 -1.32 22.77 -7.20
CA GLU A 20 -2.11 22.30 -8.34
C GLU A 20 -1.53 22.76 -9.69
N LYS A 21 -1.02 23.99 -9.77
CA LYS A 21 -0.37 24.51 -10.98
C LYS A 21 0.86 23.65 -11.43
N TYR A 22 1.59 23.05 -10.49
CA TYR A 22 2.75 22.22 -10.83
C TYR A 22 2.31 20.86 -11.36
N PHE A 23 1.28 20.25 -10.77
CA PHE A 23 0.72 18.99 -11.26
C PHE A 23 0.12 19.18 -12.64
N ASN A 24 -0.65 20.25 -12.85
CA ASN A 24 -1.23 20.58 -14.15
C ASN A 24 -0.15 20.85 -15.22
N ALA A 25 0.90 21.59 -14.88
CA ALA A 25 2.01 21.84 -15.80
C ALA A 25 2.75 20.56 -16.17
N TYR A 26 2.95 19.65 -15.19
CA TYR A 26 3.55 18.35 -15.45
C TYR A 26 2.65 17.51 -16.38
N ASN A 27 1.36 17.38 -16.05
CA ASN A 27 0.41 16.60 -16.83
C ASN A 27 0.30 17.11 -18.27
N ASN A 28 0.20 18.41 -18.46
CA ASN A 28 0.16 19.01 -19.80
C ASN A 28 1.43 18.71 -20.62
N ARG A 29 2.61 18.76 -19.99
CA ARG A 29 3.87 18.39 -20.63
C ARG A 29 3.89 16.92 -21.03
N MET A 30 3.40 16.02 -20.16
CA MET A 30 3.35 14.59 -20.42
C MET A 30 2.36 14.26 -21.56
N ILE A 31 1.17 14.86 -21.54
CA ILE A 31 0.18 14.71 -22.62
C ILE A 31 0.77 15.17 -23.97
N LYS A 32 1.44 16.32 -23.98
CA LYS A 32 2.10 16.82 -25.20
C LYS A 32 3.17 15.85 -25.71
N LYS A 33 3.98 15.30 -24.79
CA LYS A 33 5.00 14.30 -25.14
C LYS A 33 4.36 13.04 -25.72
N LEU A 34 3.32 12.51 -25.10
CA LEU A 34 2.60 11.32 -25.56
C LEU A 34 1.99 11.55 -26.95
N LYS A 35 1.33 12.70 -27.17
CA LYS A 35 0.79 13.04 -28.51
C LYS A 35 1.86 13.11 -29.60
N LEU A 36 3.04 13.64 -29.29
CA LEU A 36 4.16 13.65 -30.24
C LEU A 36 4.68 12.24 -30.53
N MET A 37 4.76 11.38 -29.52
CA MET A 37 5.15 9.98 -29.69
C MET A 37 4.11 9.22 -30.52
N CYS A 38 2.83 9.36 -30.23
CA CYS A 38 1.76 8.76 -31.02
C CYS A 38 1.83 9.18 -32.47
N LYS A 39 2.05 10.47 -32.74
CA LYS A 39 2.23 10.98 -34.12
C LYS A 39 3.47 10.39 -34.80
N HIS A 40 4.58 10.23 -34.08
CA HIS A 40 5.83 9.68 -34.65
C HIS A 40 5.69 8.19 -35.00
N TYR A 41 4.98 7.42 -34.17
CA TYR A 41 4.80 5.97 -34.36
C TYR A 41 3.48 5.61 -35.08
N GLU A 42 2.73 6.61 -35.55
CA GLU A 42 1.42 6.44 -36.20
C GLU A 42 0.40 5.64 -35.38
N ILE A 43 0.44 5.82 -34.05
CA ILE A 43 -0.49 5.19 -33.11
C ILE A 43 -1.61 6.17 -32.77
N PRO A 44 -2.90 5.77 -32.84
CA PRO A 44 -4.00 6.60 -32.38
C PRO A 44 -3.83 6.98 -30.90
N PHE A 45 -4.11 8.24 -30.55
CA PHE A 45 -3.93 8.69 -29.16
C PHE A 45 -4.89 7.99 -28.19
N GLU A 46 -6.04 7.56 -28.67
CA GLU A 46 -7.06 6.82 -27.95
C GLU A 46 -6.53 5.49 -27.41
N ASP A 47 -5.58 4.86 -28.11
CA ASP A 47 -4.97 3.58 -27.68
C ASP A 47 -4.05 3.73 -26.46
N VAL A 48 -3.49 4.92 -26.25
CA VAL A 48 -2.65 5.24 -25.08
C VAL A 48 -3.41 6.01 -23.98
N ALA A 49 -4.68 6.31 -24.21
CA ALA A 49 -5.59 6.98 -23.29
C ALA A 49 -6.83 6.13 -22.99
N PRO A 50 -6.66 4.91 -22.42
CA PRO A 50 -7.77 4.01 -22.19
C PRO A 50 -8.81 4.65 -21.26
N CYS A 51 -10.06 4.29 -21.47
CA CYS A 51 -11.16 4.69 -20.59
C CYS A 51 -11.52 3.57 -19.62
N THR A 52 -11.85 3.95 -18.39
CA THR A 52 -12.45 3.04 -17.42
C THR A 52 -13.87 2.66 -17.84
N ILE A 53 -14.44 1.63 -17.20
CA ILE A 53 -15.85 1.24 -17.40
C ILE A 53 -16.82 2.43 -17.17
N LYS A 54 -16.41 3.42 -16.35
CA LYS A 54 -17.19 4.64 -16.08
C LYS A 54 -16.97 5.76 -17.11
N GLY A 55 -16.19 5.50 -18.16
CA GLY A 55 -15.90 6.49 -19.20
C GLY A 55 -14.84 7.53 -18.84
N GLU A 56 -14.12 7.37 -17.71
CA GLU A 56 -13.03 8.27 -17.34
C GLU A 56 -11.75 7.86 -18.07
N SER A 57 -11.11 8.80 -18.76
CA SER A 57 -9.80 8.54 -19.37
C SER A 57 -8.71 8.44 -18.31
N LYS A 58 -7.90 7.38 -18.37
CA LYS A 58 -6.77 7.13 -17.48
C LYS A 58 -5.48 6.97 -18.30
N ILE A 59 -4.70 8.04 -18.33
CA ILE A 59 -3.42 8.07 -19.05
C ILE A 59 -2.31 7.74 -18.06
N ILE A 60 -1.54 6.70 -18.33
CA ILE A 60 -0.41 6.29 -17.49
C ILE A 60 0.66 7.40 -17.49
N GLY A 61 1.18 7.70 -16.28
CA GLY A 61 2.21 8.73 -16.08
C GLY A 61 1.68 10.12 -15.81
N LEU A 62 0.37 10.30 -15.70
CA LEU A 62 -0.24 11.54 -15.22
C LEU A 62 -0.56 11.47 -13.73
N TRP A 63 -0.44 12.61 -13.07
CA TRP A 63 -0.94 12.77 -11.71
C TRP A 63 -2.45 12.94 -11.73
N ASP A 64 -3.13 12.09 -10.98
CA ASP A 64 -4.56 12.15 -10.77
C ASP A 64 -4.86 12.39 -9.29
N TYR A 65 -5.85 13.22 -9.01
CA TYR A 65 -6.28 13.49 -7.65
C TYR A 65 -7.32 12.45 -7.21
N GLU A 66 -7.02 11.72 -6.14
CA GLU A 66 -7.96 10.74 -5.62
C GLU A 66 -8.92 11.33 -4.58
N TYR A 67 -8.38 11.86 -3.47
CA TYR A 67 -9.18 12.39 -2.37
C TYR A 67 -8.36 13.18 -1.34
N THR A 68 -9.06 13.98 -0.52
CA THR A 68 -8.52 14.56 0.71
C THR A 68 -8.80 13.64 1.90
N CYS A 69 -7.87 13.53 2.82
CA CYS A 69 -7.97 12.69 4.02
C CYS A 69 -7.08 13.20 5.16
N ASP A 70 -7.39 12.77 6.38
CA ASP A 70 -6.42 12.78 7.47
C ASP A 70 -5.48 11.58 7.28
N PHE A 71 -4.19 11.81 7.47
CA PHE A 71 -3.16 10.82 7.20
C PHE A 71 -2.14 10.76 8.34
N LYS A 72 -1.83 9.55 8.78
CA LYS A 72 -0.81 9.29 9.79
C LYS A 72 0.05 8.12 9.36
N THR A 73 1.37 8.24 9.48
CA THR A 73 2.31 7.19 9.08
C THR A 73 3.41 7.00 10.12
N LEU A 74 3.87 5.76 10.23
CA LEU A 74 5.03 5.34 11.04
C LEU A 74 6.17 4.80 10.15
N GLY A 75 6.10 5.05 8.85
CA GLY A 75 7.10 4.61 7.88
C GLY A 75 6.51 3.88 6.69
N ALA A 76 7.38 3.22 5.93
CA ALA A 76 6.99 2.51 4.72
C ALA A 76 5.93 1.43 5.00
N LYS A 77 4.81 1.50 4.27
CA LYS A 77 3.67 0.56 4.38
C LYS A 77 3.13 0.38 5.81
N ARG A 78 3.21 1.46 6.62
CA ARG A 78 2.67 1.55 7.97
C ARG A 78 1.92 2.87 8.11
N TYR A 79 0.65 2.90 7.71
CA TYR A 79 -0.14 4.13 7.75
C TYR A 79 -1.63 3.88 7.95
N ILE A 80 -2.30 4.89 8.45
CA ILE A 80 -3.76 4.98 8.55
C ILE A 80 -4.26 6.20 7.79
N VAL A 81 -5.38 6.02 7.10
CA VAL A 81 -6.13 7.06 6.42
C VAL A 81 -7.50 7.17 7.06
N LYS A 82 -7.93 8.40 7.36
CA LYS A 82 -9.30 8.71 7.77
C LYS A 82 -9.94 9.60 6.72
N ARG A 83 -11.13 9.22 6.26
CA ARG A 83 -11.93 9.96 5.30
C ARG A 83 -13.38 10.03 5.77
N GLY A 84 -13.76 11.16 6.38
CA GLY A 84 -15.02 11.25 7.12
C GLY A 84 -15.00 10.23 8.26
N ASP A 85 -16.02 9.38 8.30
CA ASP A 85 -16.13 8.33 9.34
C ASP A 85 -15.47 6.98 8.93
N LYS A 86 -14.86 6.93 7.76
CA LYS A 86 -14.22 5.71 7.25
C LYS A 86 -12.73 5.74 7.48
N TYR A 87 -12.21 4.59 7.89
CA TYR A 87 -10.79 4.35 8.10
C TYR A 87 -10.26 3.29 7.14
N LYS A 88 -9.00 3.44 6.78
CA LYS A 88 -8.25 2.43 6.03
C LYS A 88 -6.85 2.35 6.60
N ILE A 89 -6.42 1.16 6.96
CA ILE A 89 -5.04 0.91 7.40
C ILE A 89 -4.25 0.20 6.31
N THR A 90 -2.96 0.39 6.36
CA THR A 90 -1.99 -0.41 5.62
C THR A 90 -0.81 -0.67 6.53
N ILE A 91 -0.62 -1.92 6.89
CA ILE A 91 0.53 -2.41 7.66
C ILE A 91 1.00 -3.65 6.91
N ALA A 92 2.26 -3.65 6.46
CA ALA A 92 2.81 -4.78 5.71
C ALA A 92 2.78 -6.05 6.55
N GLY A 93 2.24 -7.13 5.99
CA GLY A 93 2.10 -8.42 6.64
C GLY A 93 0.84 -8.61 7.46
N LEU A 94 0.00 -7.58 7.67
CA LEU A 94 -1.27 -7.70 8.36
C LEU A 94 -2.45 -7.80 7.39
N ASN A 95 -3.45 -8.59 7.75
CA ASN A 95 -4.74 -8.59 7.09
C ASN A 95 -5.49 -7.29 7.42
N LYS A 96 -5.83 -6.51 6.39
CA LYS A 96 -6.41 -5.17 6.56
C LYS A 96 -7.80 -5.21 7.20
N GLU A 97 -8.61 -6.18 6.82
CA GLU A 97 -9.99 -6.28 7.27
C GLU A 97 -10.08 -6.73 8.73
N THR A 98 -9.43 -7.84 9.06
CA THR A 98 -9.46 -8.37 10.43
C THR A 98 -8.79 -7.43 11.42
N THR A 99 -7.66 -6.81 11.04
CA THR A 99 -6.99 -5.80 11.88
C THR A 99 -7.86 -4.57 12.07
N MET A 100 -8.55 -4.08 11.04
CA MET A 100 -9.47 -2.96 11.16
C MET A 100 -10.65 -3.30 12.08
N ASN A 101 -11.22 -4.49 11.95
CA ASN A 101 -12.30 -4.95 12.81
C ASN A 101 -11.85 -5.04 14.28
N TYR A 102 -10.64 -5.53 14.55
CA TYR A 102 -10.04 -5.51 15.87
C TYR A 102 -9.95 -4.09 16.42
N MET A 103 -9.40 -3.16 15.66
CA MET A 103 -9.25 -1.77 16.08
C MET A 103 -10.61 -1.10 16.36
N ILE A 104 -11.62 -1.31 15.51
CA ILE A 104 -12.97 -0.77 15.67
C ILE A 104 -13.63 -1.32 16.94
N LYS A 105 -13.52 -2.63 17.19
CA LYS A 105 -14.16 -3.28 18.33
C LYS A 105 -13.49 -2.96 19.66
N THR A 106 -12.19 -2.67 19.65
CA THR A 106 -11.41 -2.47 20.88
C THR A 106 -11.14 -1.00 21.22
N ASN A 107 -11.26 -0.09 20.26
CA ASN A 107 -10.88 1.31 20.44
C ASN A 107 -11.94 2.27 19.91
N LYS A 108 -12.24 3.33 20.69
CA LYS A 108 -13.16 4.40 20.27
C LYS A 108 -12.55 5.37 19.28
N ASP A 109 -11.25 5.61 19.36
CA ASP A 109 -10.50 6.50 18.47
C ASP A 109 -9.37 5.74 17.79
N ILE A 110 -9.70 5.14 16.65
CA ILE A 110 -8.78 4.31 15.87
C ILE A 110 -7.60 5.13 15.33
N PHE A 111 -7.84 6.38 14.96
CA PHE A 111 -6.81 7.23 14.37
C PHE A 111 -5.72 7.59 15.40
N ASN A 112 -6.12 7.88 16.64
CA ASN A 112 -5.19 8.12 17.74
C ASN A 112 -4.54 6.83 18.24
N PHE A 113 -5.27 5.72 18.23
CA PHE A 113 -4.74 4.41 18.63
C PHE A 113 -3.60 3.93 17.70
N PHE A 114 -3.62 4.33 16.42
CA PHE A 114 -2.54 4.02 15.48
C PHE A 114 -1.28 4.81 15.83
N GLN A 115 -0.38 4.19 16.60
CA GLN A 115 0.85 4.81 17.09
C GLN A 115 1.96 3.77 17.28
N ASP A 116 3.17 4.27 17.54
CA ASP A 116 4.29 3.43 17.95
C ASP A 116 3.96 2.66 19.23
N GLY A 117 4.31 1.37 19.27
CA GLY A 117 3.95 0.47 20.37
C GLY A 117 2.54 -0.12 20.31
N MET A 118 1.72 0.20 19.30
CA MET A 118 0.40 -0.42 19.13
C MET A 118 0.54 -1.93 18.95
N TYR A 119 -0.10 -2.68 19.84
CA TYR A 119 -0.10 -4.14 19.82
C TYR A 119 -1.32 -4.68 19.08
N ILE A 120 -1.12 -5.66 18.23
CA ILE A 120 -2.14 -6.34 17.45
C ILE A 120 -1.94 -7.85 17.65
N PRO A 121 -2.83 -8.53 18.39
CA PRO A 121 -2.70 -9.96 18.64
C PRO A 121 -3.05 -10.78 17.39
N ALA A 122 -2.44 -11.95 17.24
CA ALA A 122 -2.82 -12.95 16.24
C ALA A 122 -4.26 -13.43 16.45
N THR A 123 -4.67 -13.54 17.71
CA THR A 123 -6.01 -13.95 18.11
C THR A 123 -6.50 -13.03 19.21
N TYR A 124 -7.77 -12.64 19.17
CA TYR A 124 -8.39 -11.86 20.24
C TYR A 124 -9.80 -12.36 20.54
N LYS A 125 -10.29 -12.07 21.75
CA LYS A 125 -11.61 -12.50 22.24
C LYS A 125 -12.44 -11.28 22.67
N ILE A 126 -13.70 -11.25 22.26
CA ILE A 126 -14.69 -10.28 22.75
C ILE A 126 -15.94 -11.06 23.18
N GLY A 127 -16.25 -11.04 24.48
CA GLY A 127 -17.28 -11.92 25.03
C GLY A 127 -16.90 -13.39 24.79
N ASP A 128 -17.76 -14.14 24.15
CA ASP A 128 -17.53 -15.55 23.82
C ASP A 128 -16.99 -15.77 22.40
N GLU A 129 -16.92 -14.71 21.58
CA GLU A 129 -16.42 -14.79 20.21
C GLU A 129 -14.89 -14.72 20.18
N ILE A 130 -14.27 -15.65 19.43
CA ILE A 130 -12.84 -15.70 19.18
C ILE A 130 -12.60 -15.25 17.74
N PHE A 131 -11.73 -14.28 17.56
CA PHE A 131 -11.33 -13.74 16.27
C PHE A 131 -9.89 -14.14 15.99
N VAL A 132 -9.64 -14.66 14.79
CA VAL A 132 -8.33 -15.08 14.28
C VAL A 132 -7.97 -14.28 13.03
N GLY A 133 -6.72 -14.37 12.58
CA GLY A 133 -6.29 -13.71 11.36
C GLY A 133 -5.99 -12.22 11.52
N THR A 134 -5.81 -11.74 12.75
CA THR A 134 -5.55 -10.32 13.03
C THR A 134 -4.08 -9.99 12.99
N GLY A 135 -3.23 -10.92 13.44
CA GLY A 135 -1.81 -10.75 13.59
C GLY A 135 -1.04 -10.72 12.28
N LYS A 136 0.26 -10.58 12.40
CA LYS A 136 1.17 -10.55 11.25
C LYS A 136 1.37 -11.95 10.70
N ASN A 137 1.21 -12.10 9.39
CA ASN A 137 1.60 -13.32 8.68
C ASN A 137 3.12 -13.42 8.64
N THR A 138 3.63 -14.54 9.11
CA THR A 138 5.04 -14.93 9.05
C THR A 138 5.21 -16.15 8.15
N HIS A 139 6.40 -16.33 7.61
CA HIS A 139 6.75 -17.49 6.80
C HIS A 139 7.69 -18.38 7.59
N THR A 140 7.33 -19.67 7.71
CA THR A 140 8.20 -20.70 8.27
C THR A 140 8.55 -21.68 7.15
N TYR A 141 9.84 -21.90 6.93
CA TYR A 141 10.32 -22.91 5.99
C TYR A 141 10.43 -24.23 6.71
N ILE A 142 9.83 -25.25 6.14
CA ILE A 142 9.89 -26.62 6.64
C ILE A 142 10.33 -27.56 5.52
N ASP A 143 11.12 -28.56 5.88
CA ASP A 143 11.49 -29.63 4.96
C ASP A 143 10.30 -30.58 4.83
N GLU A 144 9.57 -30.44 3.76
CA GLU A 144 8.41 -31.25 3.42
C GLU A 144 8.40 -31.49 1.92
N GLN A 145 8.38 -32.78 1.53
CA GLN A 145 8.22 -33.14 0.13
C GLN A 145 6.79 -32.93 -0.32
N ARG A 146 6.61 -32.19 -1.39
CA ARG A 146 5.32 -32.04 -2.07
C ARG A 146 5.47 -32.19 -3.55
N ASP A 147 4.71 -33.12 -4.09
CA ASP A 147 4.55 -33.31 -5.51
C ASP A 147 3.18 -32.80 -5.94
N GLY A 148 3.10 -32.24 -7.12
CA GLY A 148 1.83 -31.78 -7.63
C GLY A 148 1.87 -31.49 -9.12
N VAL A 149 0.72 -31.03 -9.63
CA VAL A 149 0.55 -30.66 -11.02
C VAL A 149 -0.01 -29.24 -11.09
N ILE A 150 0.67 -28.38 -11.81
CA ILE A 150 0.18 -27.03 -12.15
C ILE A 150 -0.35 -27.06 -13.57
N THR A 151 -1.52 -26.48 -13.78
CA THR A 151 -2.08 -26.30 -15.11
C THR A 151 -2.01 -24.82 -15.48
N ASP A 152 -1.38 -24.52 -16.61
CA ASP A 152 -1.32 -23.15 -17.12
C ASP A 152 -2.65 -22.68 -17.72
N TYR A 153 -2.69 -21.45 -18.18
CA TYR A 153 -3.88 -20.83 -18.78
C TYR A 153 -4.29 -21.44 -20.14
N LEU A 154 -3.38 -22.20 -20.77
CA LEU A 154 -3.64 -22.95 -22.02
C LEU A 154 -4.09 -24.39 -21.75
N GLY A 155 -4.16 -24.81 -20.48
CA GLY A 155 -4.55 -26.15 -20.07
C GLY A 155 -3.38 -27.17 -20.10
N VAL A 156 -2.15 -26.72 -20.29
CA VAL A 156 -0.95 -27.60 -20.27
C VAL A 156 -0.59 -27.89 -18.81
N LYS A 157 -0.36 -29.16 -18.53
CA LYS A 157 -0.02 -29.64 -17.18
C LYS A 157 1.48 -29.80 -17.01
N TYR A 158 2.00 -29.29 -15.89
CA TYR A 158 3.40 -29.40 -15.48
C TYR A 158 3.47 -30.08 -14.12
N GLU A 159 4.24 -31.15 -14.03
CA GLU A 159 4.54 -31.80 -12.75
C GLU A 159 5.61 -30.98 -12.02
N TYR A 160 5.49 -30.85 -10.71
CA TYR A 160 6.49 -30.20 -9.88
C TYR A 160 6.82 -31.04 -8.65
N HIS A 161 8.04 -30.92 -8.19
CA HIS A 161 8.56 -31.53 -6.98
C HIS A 161 9.17 -30.41 -6.11
N VAL A 162 8.76 -30.33 -4.85
CA VAL A 162 9.27 -29.34 -3.88
C VAL A 162 9.71 -30.07 -2.62
N GLU A 163 10.97 -29.90 -2.27
CA GLU A 163 11.53 -30.51 -1.05
C GLU A 163 11.34 -29.64 0.19
N THR A 164 11.19 -28.30 0.00
CA THR A 164 10.98 -27.37 1.10
C THR A 164 9.72 -26.56 0.86
N CYS A 165 8.81 -26.56 1.81
CA CYS A 165 7.57 -25.82 1.75
C CYS A 165 7.61 -24.59 2.66
N VAL A 166 6.82 -23.56 2.28
CA VAL A 166 6.61 -22.38 3.09
C VAL A 166 5.25 -22.48 3.76
N HIS A 167 5.24 -22.49 5.08
CA HIS A 167 4.03 -22.36 5.86
C HIS A 167 3.81 -20.89 6.26
N MET A 168 2.55 -20.46 6.21
CA MET A 168 2.11 -19.15 6.68
C MET A 168 1.55 -19.30 8.08
N GLU A 169 2.19 -18.66 9.04
CA GLU A 169 1.72 -18.60 10.41
C GLU A 169 1.36 -17.19 10.80
N GLU A 170 0.40 -17.04 11.69
CA GLU A 170 0.04 -15.76 12.28
C GLU A 170 0.76 -15.58 13.61
N SER A 171 1.32 -14.41 13.80
CA SER A 171 1.96 -14.02 15.05
C SER A 171 1.42 -12.70 15.55
N ASP A 172 1.53 -12.48 16.84
CA ASP A 172 1.32 -11.17 17.43
C ASP A 172 2.24 -10.15 16.79
N TYR A 173 1.76 -8.91 16.69
CA TYR A 173 2.51 -7.83 16.08
C TYR A 173 2.47 -6.57 16.94
N THR A 174 3.63 -6.02 17.21
CA THR A 174 3.74 -4.67 17.79
C THR A 174 4.16 -3.71 16.70
N LEU A 175 3.31 -2.72 16.44
CA LEU A 175 3.59 -1.67 15.47
C LEU A 175 4.75 -0.81 15.99
N SER A 176 5.78 -0.67 15.20
CA SER A 176 6.93 0.16 15.55
C SER A 176 7.19 1.22 14.49
N LEU A 177 7.76 2.34 14.90
CA LEU A 177 8.40 3.26 13.98
C LEU A 177 9.52 2.50 13.25
N ALA A 178 9.56 2.62 11.92
CA ALA A 178 10.59 1.94 11.15
C ALA A 178 11.97 2.49 11.51
N SER A 179 12.85 1.67 12.09
CA SER A 179 14.21 2.08 12.49
C SER A 179 15.00 2.62 11.31
N GLU A 180 14.91 1.97 10.16
CA GLU A 180 15.58 2.41 8.93
C GLU A 180 15.10 3.79 8.47
N PHE A 181 13.84 4.14 8.74
CA PHE A 181 13.30 5.46 8.44
C PHE A 181 13.86 6.53 9.39
N VAL A 182 14.01 6.20 10.67
CA VAL A 182 14.66 7.09 11.65
C VAL A 182 16.12 7.31 11.28
N ASP A 183 16.84 6.24 10.94
CA ASP A 183 18.24 6.32 10.55
C ASP A 183 18.43 7.14 9.26
N LEU A 184 17.55 6.98 8.29
CA LEU A 184 17.52 7.79 7.08
C LEU A 184 17.31 9.28 7.39
N LEU A 185 16.36 9.61 8.26
CA LEU A 185 16.10 11.00 8.67
C LEU A 185 17.29 11.61 9.39
N LEU A 186 17.95 10.86 10.26
CA LEU A 186 19.15 11.29 10.96
C LEU A 186 20.32 11.50 9.98
N HIS A 187 20.45 10.63 8.99
CA HIS A 187 21.48 10.76 7.96
C HIS A 187 21.27 11.99 7.06
N ILE A 188 20.04 12.28 6.67
CA ILE A 188 19.68 13.48 5.90
C ILE A 188 19.99 14.73 6.72
N LYS A 189 19.60 14.77 8.00
CA LYS A 189 19.92 15.89 8.88
C LYS A 189 21.41 16.14 9.01
N ARG A 190 22.23 15.09 9.16
CA ARG A 190 23.70 15.20 9.24
C ARG A 190 24.32 15.76 7.96
N LYS A 191 23.76 15.46 6.78
CA LYS A 191 24.24 16.01 5.50
C LYS A 191 23.83 17.47 5.26
N GLU A 192 22.75 17.94 5.87
CA GLU A 192 22.33 19.35 5.78
C GLU A 192 23.17 20.29 6.66
N TYR A 193 23.94 19.76 7.60
CA TYR A 193 24.77 20.52 8.54
C TYR A 193 26.30 20.44 8.27
N ASN A 194 26.73 19.72 7.24
CA ASN A 194 28.10 19.66 6.72
C ASN A 194 28.17 20.24 5.31
#